data_f359dea5889d147f08705a25cc46fffa
#
_entry.id   f359dea5889d147f08705a25cc46fffa
#
_cell.length_a   1.000
_cell.length_b   1.000
_cell.length_c   1.000
_cell.angle_alpha   90.00
_cell.angle_beta   90.00
_cell.angle_gamma   90.00
#
_symmetry.space_group_name_H-M   'P 1'
#
loop_
_entity.id
_entity.type
_entity.pdbx_description
1 polymer ?
#
loop_
_entity_poly.entity_id
_entity_poly.type
_entity_poly.pdbx_seq_one_letter_code
_entity_poly.pdbx_strand_id
1 'polypeptide(L)'
;MILKYEEGVTMLDFQRPQLSQKDDYERVLFSCPPRGCEYSFANLYLWGRQQLVFTHGCVAFFSHFNGRSVYPYPIGDGDRRAVIEEILLDAKQRGIPCRIVSMTAADQAELQRWFPDKFLYRADRDSYDYVYSVDDLADLKGRKFQKKRNHVNRFRAEHSQFELQNLTDGNFSAVQRMVGEWYRARMQADPTGDYMMESIAMSRAFRHYEGLQMESAVLVENGEILAVTMGSRLWSDTFDIHFEKAREDVDGAYAAVNCEFARYLRLKYPNLRYLNREDDVGLAGLRKAKLSYNPHHMVEKSWAYLAEDFHGD
;
A
#
# COMPACT_ATOMS: atom_id res chain seq x y z
N MET A 1 -6.04 -25.04 -31.55
CA MET A 1 -6.51 -23.97 -32.45
C MET A 1 -5.43 -22.89 -32.44
N ILE A 2 -4.63 -22.83 -33.49
CA ILE A 2 -3.50 -21.90 -33.61
C ILE A 2 -4.10 -20.51 -33.80
N LEU A 3 -3.90 -19.62 -32.82
CA LEU A 3 -4.27 -18.20 -32.95
C LEU A 3 -3.45 -17.62 -34.13
N LYS A 4 -4.15 -17.18 -35.16
CA LYS A 4 -3.56 -16.36 -36.23
C LYS A 4 -3.14 -15.04 -35.59
N TYR A 5 -1.85 -14.77 -35.55
CA TYR A 5 -1.30 -13.48 -35.19
C TYR A 5 -1.57 -12.49 -36.31
N GLU A 6 -2.37 -11.47 -36.04
CA GLU A 6 -2.44 -10.29 -36.92
C GLU A 6 -1.17 -9.46 -36.72
N GLU A 7 -0.49 -9.17 -37.82
CA GLU A 7 0.61 -8.20 -37.88
C GLU A 7 0.06 -6.83 -37.46
N GLY A 8 0.51 -6.30 -36.31
CA GLY A 8 0.16 -4.94 -35.87
C GLY A 8 -0.08 -4.74 -34.37
N VAL A 9 -0.02 -5.77 -33.53
CA VAL A 9 -0.16 -5.59 -32.07
C VAL A 9 1.16 -5.07 -31.50
N THR A 10 1.14 -3.79 -31.09
CA THR A 10 2.25 -3.14 -30.38
C THR A 10 2.28 -3.57 -28.93
N MET A 11 3.49 -3.64 -28.33
CA MET A 11 3.66 -3.81 -26.87
C MET A 11 2.88 -2.74 -26.12
N LEU A 12 2.38 -3.09 -24.92
CA LEU A 12 1.76 -2.13 -24.03
C LEU A 12 2.76 -1.03 -23.64
N ASP A 13 2.41 0.23 -23.90
CA ASP A 13 3.27 1.38 -23.60
C ASP A 13 3.11 1.82 -22.14
N PHE A 14 3.71 1.05 -21.23
CA PHE A 14 3.68 1.32 -19.81
C PHE A 14 4.51 2.55 -19.45
N GLN A 15 3.87 3.52 -18.78
CA GLN A 15 4.47 4.76 -18.35
C GLN A 15 4.48 4.88 -16.81
N ARG A 16 5.44 5.64 -16.28
CA ARG A 16 5.44 5.95 -14.84
C ARG A 16 4.23 6.81 -14.50
N PRO A 17 3.56 6.57 -13.34
CA PRO A 17 2.45 7.41 -12.90
C PRO A 17 2.82 8.89 -12.85
N GLN A 18 1.95 9.75 -13.39
CA GLN A 18 2.08 11.20 -13.32
C GLN A 18 0.97 11.77 -12.43
N LEU A 19 1.26 12.80 -11.63
CA LEU A 19 0.25 13.43 -10.75
C LEU A 19 -1.01 13.89 -11.50
N SER A 20 -0.84 14.34 -12.74
CA SER A 20 -1.95 14.71 -13.62
C SER A 20 -2.93 13.58 -13.96
N GLN A 21 -2.52 12.34 -13.78
CA GLN A 21 -3.35 11.15 -14.04
C GLN A 21 -4.16 10.69 -12.81
N LYS A 22 -3.94 11.32 -11.64
CA LYS A 22 -4.52 10.85 -10.37
C LYS A 22 -6.04 10.72 -10.44
N ASP A 23 -6.73 11.78 -10.88
CA ASP A 23 -8.20 11.80 -10.90
C ASP A 23 -8.78 10.78 -11.88
N ASP A 24 -8.17 10.61 -13.06
CA ASP A 24 -8.58 9.60 -14.04
C ASP A 24 -8.31 8.18 -13.51
N TYR A 25 -7.17 7.97 -12.89
CA TYR A 25 -6.82 6.70 -12.27
C TYR A 25 -7.80 6.32 -11.15
N GLU A 26 -8.05 7.24 -10.21
CA GLU A 26 -8.97 7.00 -9.09
C GLU A 26 -10.41 6.75 -9.56
N ARG A 27 -10.84 7.38 -10.65
CA ARG A 27 -12.15 7.09 -11.27
C ARG A 27 -12.22 5.62 -11.72
N VAL A 28 -11.17 5.10 -12.34
CA VAL A 28 -11.09 3.69 -12.76
C VAL A 28 -10.95 2.78 -11.54
N LEU A 29 -10.11 3.12 -10.56
CA LEU A 29 -9.95 2.34 -9.33
C LEU A 29 -11.28 2.18 -8.59
N PHE A 30 -12.05 3.26 -8.45
CA PHE A 30 -13.30 3.25 -7.68
C PHE A 30 -14.48 2.64 -8.44
N SER A 31 -14.36 2.32 -9.73
CA SER A 31 -15.37 1.58 -10.50
C SER A 31 -15.31 0.06 -10.27
N CYS A 32 -14.23 -0.46 -9.71
CA CYS A 32 -14.06 -1.89 -9.45
C CYS A 32 -14.15 -2.23 -7.95
N PRO A 33 -14.26 -3.50 -7.54
CA PRO A 33 -14.23 -3.90 -6.13
C PRO A 33 -12.94 -3.46 -5.42
N PRO A 34 -12.98 -3.28 -4.08
CA PRO A 34 -11.81 -2.91 -3.28
C PRO A 34 -10.60 -3.80 -3.53
N ARG A 35 -9.43 -3.18 -3.56
CA ARG A 35 -8.13 -3.80 -3.84
C ARG A 35 -7.14 -3.60 -2.70
N GLY A 36 -5.97 -4.22 -2.80
CA GLY A 36 -4.87 -4.03 -1.88
C GLY A 36 -4.20 -2.65 -1.98
N CYS A 37 -3.33 -2.35 -1.02
CA CYS A 37 -2.62 -1.08 -0.90
C CYS A 37 -1.82 -0.70 -2.15
N GLU A 38 -1.30 -1.67 -2.89
CA GLU A 38 -0.53 -1.48 -4.12
C GLU A 38 -1.30 -0.76 -5.24
N TYR A 39 -2.62 -0.68 -5.12
CA TYR A 39 -3.49 0.03 -6.07
C TYR A 39 -3.82 1.45 -5.63
N SER A 40 -3.39 1.93 -4.45
CA SER A 40 -3.54 3.35 -4.15
C SER A 40 -2.66 4.18 -5.09
N PHE A 41 -3.18 5.31 -5.59
CA PHE A 41 -2.38 6.16 -6.48
C PHE A 41 -1.12 6.66 -5.79
N ALA A 42 -1.20 6.93 -4.49
CA ALA A 42 -0.04 7.34 -3.72
C ALA A 42 1.03 6.24 -3.70
N ASN A 43 0.68 4.98 -3.45
CA ASN A 43 1.65 3.88 -3.51
C ASN A 43 2.33 3.75 -4.87
N LEU A 44 1.55 3.78 -5.96
CA LEU A 44 2.10 3.74 -7.32
C LEU A 44 3.13 4.85 -7.56
N TYR A 45 2.79 6.07 -7.15
CA TYR A 45 3.63 7.24 -7.37
C TYR A 45 4.86 7.26 -6.45
N LEU A 46 4.68 6.95 -5.17
CA LEU A 46 5.72 7.08 -4.15
C LEU A 46 6.83 6.03 -4.32
N TRP A 47 6.47 4.78 -4.49
CA TRP A 47 7.45 3.71 -4.65
C TRP A 47 8.08 3.69 -6.04
N GLY A 48 7.34 4.13 -7.09
CA GLY A 48 7.84 4.24 -8.45
C GLY A 48 8.33 2.93 -9.07
N ARG A 49 7.86 1.80 -8.54
CA ARG A 49 8.20 0.44 -9.00
C ARG A 49 7.26 -0.03 -10.11
N GLN A 50 6.03 0.48 -10.11
CA GLN A 50 5.00 0.14 -11.07
C GLN A 50 4.89 1.20 -12.16
N GLN A 51 4.64 0.75 -13.36
CA GLN A 51 4.23 1.53 -14.52
C GLN A 51 2.79 1.18 -14.85
N LEU A 52 2.08 2.05 -15.54
CA LEU A 52 0.69 1.84 -15.89
C LEU A 52 0.39 2.26 -17.32
N VAL A 53 -0.69 1.71 -17.88
CA VAL A 53 -1.27 2.13 -19.15
C VAL A 53 -2.79 2.03 -19.05
N PHE A 54 -3.50 3.03 -19.59
CA PHE A 54 -4.95 2.98 -19.72
C PHE A 54 -5.30 2.29 -21.04
N THR A 55 -6.06 1.20 -20.98
CA THR A 55 -6.47 0.42 -22.13
C THR A 55 -7.82 -0.26 -21.87
N HIS A 56 -8.68 -0.41 -22.88
CA HIS A 56 -9.98 -1.09 -22.80
C HIS A 56 -10.90 -0.65 -21.64
N GLY A 57 -10.85 0.63 -21.23
CA GLY A 57 -11.59 1.13 -20.07
C GLY A 57 -11.04 0.65 -18.71
N CYS A 58 -9.85 0.10 -18.71
CA CYS A 58 -9.12 -0.40 -17.53
C CYS A 58 -7.77 0.29 -17.39
N VAL A 59 -7.07 -0.02 -16.28
CA VAL A 59 -5.65 0.24 -16.11
C VAL A 59 -4.92 -1.09 -16.01
N ALA A 60 -3.94 -1.28 -16.86
CA ALA A 60 -2.96 -2.38 -16.78
C ALA A 60 -1.67 -1.87 -16.13
N PHE A 61 -0.95 -2.77 -15.49
CA PHE A 61 0.27 -2.47 -14.74
C PHE A 61 1.41 -3.38 -15.15
N PHE A 62 2.63 -2.84 -15.05
CA PHE A 62 3.86 -3.58 -15.17
C PHE A 62 4.83 -3.18 -14.07
N SER A 63 5.50 -4.13 -13.46
CA SER A 63 6.53 -3.89 -12.45
C SER A 63 7.73 -4.78 -12.69
N HIS A 64 8.90 -4.21 -12.55
CA HIS A 64 10.15 -4.98 -12.49
C HIS A 64 10.80 -4.75 -11.14
N PHE A 65 10.87 -5.79 -10.33
CA PHE A 65 11.38 -5.71 -8.97
C PHE A 65 12.13 -6.99 -8.58
N ASN A 66 13.29 -6.86 -7.94
CA ASN A 66 14.13 -7.98 -7.51
C ASN A 66 14.43 -8.98 -8.64
N GLY A 67 14.73 -8.48 -9.86
CA GLY A 67 15.01 -9.30 -11.03
C GLY A 67 13.79 -10.04 -11.61
N ARG A 68 12.59 -9.76 -11.11
CA ARG A 68 11.34 -10.37 -11.60
C ARG A 68 10.45 -9.33 -12.24
N SER A 69 9.91 -9.67 -13.40
CA SER A 69 8.86 -8.90 -14.07
C SER A 69 7.50 -9.50 -13.72
N VAL A 70 6.56 -8.64 -13.36
CA VAL A 70 5.20 -9.02 -12.97
C VAL A 70 4.17 -8.02 -13.50
N TYR A 71 2.94 -8.47 -13.67
CA TYR A 71 1.79 -7.67 -14.04
C TYR A 71 0.77 -7.72 -12.89
N PRO A 72 0.64 -6.66 -12.07
CA PRO A 72 -0.51 -6.56 -11.16
C PRO A 72 -1.83 -6.71 -11.93
N TYR A 73 -2.79 -7.42 -11.34
CA TYR A 73 -4.08 -7.70 -11.99
C TYR A 73 -4.76 -6.39 -12.41
N PRO A 74 -5.28 -6.25 -13.65
CA PRO A 74 -5.84 -4.99 -14.14
C PRO A 74 -7.08 -4.57 -13.34
N ILE A 75 -7.24 -3.26 -13.17
CA ILE A 75 -8.40 -2.66 -12.51
C ILE A 75 -9.30 -1.94 -13.50
N GLY A 76 -10.55 -1.73 -13.12
CA GLY A 76 -11.57 -1.06 -13.91
C GLY A 76 -12.77 -1.96 -14.18
N ASP A 77 -13.83 -1.37 -14.71
CA ASP A 77 -15.08 -2.01 -15.12
C ASP A 77 -15.16 -2.27 -16.64
N GLY A 78 -14.09 -1.95 -17.37
CA GLY A 78 -13.94 -2.22 -18.80
C GLY A 78 -13.66 -3.68 -19.14
N ASP A 79 -13.11 -3.95 -20.33
CA ASP A 79 -12.82 -5.30 -20.80
C ASP A 79 -11.49 -5.83 -20.25
N ARG A 80 -11.50 -6.29 -19.00
CA ARG A 80 -10.31 -6.87 -18.35
C ARG A 80 -9.80 -8.14 -19.05
N ARG A 81 -10.69 -8.88 -19.74
CA ARG A 81 -10.25 -10.06 -20.49
C ARG A 81 -9.34 -9.66 -21.65
N ALA A 82 -9.74 -8.65 -22.43
CA ALA A 82 -8.90 -8.12 -23.50
C ALA A 82 -7.56 -7.61 -22.97
N VAL A 83 -7.56 -6.93 -21.79
CA VAL A 83 -6.32 -6.50 -21.12
C VAL A 83 -5.41 -7.67 -20.76
N ILE A 84 -5.95 -8.78 -20.25
CA ILE A 84 -5.16 -9.99 -19.94
C ILE A 84 -4.60 -10.61 -21.23
N GLU A 85 -5.36 -10.62 -22.32
CA GLU A 85 -4.88 -11.09 -23.62
C GLU A 85 -3.71 -10.23 -24.13
N GLU A 86 -3.78 -8.89 -23.96
CA GLU A 86 -2.66 -7.98 -24.27
C GLU A 86 -1.46 -8.20 -23.33
N ILE A 87 -1.65 -8.43 -22.03
CA ILE A 87 -0.57 -8.76 -21.09
C ILE A 87 0.16 -10.04 -21.51
N LEU A 88 -0.56 -11.08 -21.94
CA LEU A 88 0.04 -12.32 -22.42
C LEU A 88 0.91 -12.09 -23.66
N LEU A 89 0.45 -11.25 -24.59
CA LEU A 89 1.20 -10.85 -25.77
C LEU A 89 2.43 -10.00 -25.42
N ASP A 90 2.27 -9.03 -24.53
CA ASP A 90 3.35 -8.16 -24.05
C ASP A 90 4.47 -8.97 -23.38
N ALA A 91 4.11 -9.90 -22.48
CA ALA A 91 5.08 -10.79 -21.84
C ALA A 91 5.86 -11.62 -22.85
N LYS A 92 5.17 -12.19 -23.85
CA LYS A 92 5.78 -12.96 -24.93
C LYS A 92 6.71 -12.10 -25.79
N GLN A 93 6.30 -10.89 -26.16
CA GLN A 93 7.12 -9.96 -26.97
C GLN A 93 8.37 -9.48 -26.23
N ARG A 94 8.25 -9.30 -24.88
CA ARG A 94 9.41 -8.98 -24.01
C ARG A 94 10.32 -10.17 -23.76
N GLY A 95 9.89 -11.39 -24.07
CA GLY A 95 10.65 -12.61 -23.78
C GLY A 95 10.75 -12.89 -22.27
N ILE A 96 9.71 -12.54 -21.48
CA ILE A 96 9.67 -12.75 -20.04
C ILE A 96 8.52 -13.69 -19.66
N PRO A 97 8.64 -14.46 -18.56
CA PRO A 97 7.53 -15.25 -18.04
C PRO A 97 6.35 -14.36 -17.66
N CYS A 98 5.13 -14.77 -18.04
CA CYS A 98 3.92 -14.07 -17.62
C CYS A 98 3.55 -14.42 -16.19
N ARG A 99 3.68 -13.45 -15.28
CA ARG A 99 3.30 -13.54 -13.87
C ARG A 99 2.29 -12.45 -13.55
N ILE A 100 1.06 -12.85 -13.23
CA ILE A 100 0.02 -11.92 -12.79
C ILE A 100 -0.04 -11.97 -11.27
N VAL A 101 -0.02 -10.81 -10.62
CA VAL A 101 0.10 -10.70 -9.14
C VAL A 101 -1.01 -9.85 -8.54
N SER A 102 -1.05 -9.78 -7.20
CA SER A 102 -2.02 -8.94 -6.46
C SER A 102 -3.48 -9.32 -6.71
N MET A 103 -3.72 -10.59 -7.00
CA MET A 103 -5.04 -11.11 -7.32
C MET A 103 -5.82 -11.47 -6.05
N THR A 104 -7.04 -11.01 -5.96
CA THR A 104 -8.02 -11.51 -4.98
C THR A 104 -8.59 -12.86 -5.42
N ALA A 105 -9.32 -13.55 -4.52
CA ALA A 105 -10.02 -14.79 -4.88
C ALA A 105 -11.05 -14.58 -6.03
N ALA A 106 -11.69 -13.40 -6.09
CA ALA A 106 -12.61 -13.08 -7.17
C ALA A 106 -11.88 -12.94 -8.52
N ASP A 107 -10.70 -12.33 -8.55
CA ASP A 107 -9.87 -12.18 -9.74
C ASP A 107 -9.37 -13.53 -10.23
N GLN A 108 -8.98 -14.39 -9.29
CA GLN A 108 -8.57 -15.77 -9.62
C GLN A 108 -9.72 -16.54 -10.28
N ALA A 109 -10.94 -16.47 -9.74
CA ALA A 109 -12.11 -17.11 -10.31
C ALA A 109 -12.47 -16.55 -11.70
N GLU A 110 -12.29 -15.24 -11.89
CA GLU A 110 -12.50 -14.58 -13.17
C GLU A 110 -11.47 -15.04 -14.22
N LEU A 111 -10.18 -15.05 -13.86
CA LEU A 111 -9.09 -15.49 -14.73
C LEU A 111 -9.25 -16.99 -15.11
N GLN A 112 -9.59 -17.85 -14.15
CA GLN A 112 -9.84 -19.26 -14.39
C GLN A 112 -11.02 -19.50 -15.36
N ARG A 113 -12.07 -18.70 -15.25
CA ARG A 113 -13.22 -18.78 -16.16
C ARG A 113 -12.86 -18.38 -17.59
N TRP A 114 -12.02 -17.33 -17.76
CA TRP A 114 -11.62 -16.88 -19.10
C TRP A 114 -10.57 -17.75 -19.76
N PHE A 115 -9.68 -18.30 -18.96
CA PHE A 115 -8.53 -19.08 -19.41
C PHE A 115 -8.41 -20.37 -18.59
N PRO A 116 -9.34 -21.33 -18.77
CA PRO A 116 -9.32 -22.59 -18.03
C PRO A 116 -7.97 -23.32 -18.23
N ASP A 117 -7.40 -23.83 -17.14
CA ASP A 117 -6.16 -24.62 -17.08
C ASP A 117 -4.90 -23.91 -17.62
N LYS A 118 -4.99 -22.59 -17.90
CA LYS A 118 -3.86 -21.84 -18.45
C LYS A 118 -2.90 -21.34 -17.39
N PHE A 119 -3.37 -21.17 -16.14
CA PHE A 119 -2.59 -20.61 -15.05
C PHE A 119 -2.53 -21.55 -13.83
N LEU A 120 -1.36 -21.52 -13.16
CA LEU A 120 -1.16 -22.09 -11.85
C LEU A 120 -1.23 -20.98 -10.81
N TYR A 121 -1.88 -21.21 -9.66
CA TYR A 121 -2.11 -20.19 -8.65
C TYR A 121 -1.35 -20.50 -7.36
N ARG A 122 -0.79 -19.45 -6.75
CA ARG A 122 -0.10 -19.55 -5.47
C ARG A 122 -0.49 -18.37 -4.57
N ALA A 123 -0.90 -18.66 -3.35
CA ALA A 123 -1.14 -17.64 -2.34
C ALA A 123 0.18 -16.93 -1.96
N ASP A 124 0.14 -15.62 -1.83
CA ASP A 124 1.28 -14.80 -1.42
C ASP A 124 1.02 -14.17 -0.04
N ARG A 125 1.19 -14.99 1.01
CA ARG A 125 0.90 -14.60 2.39
C ARG A 125 1.70 -13.36 2.85
N ASP A 126 2.88 -13.17 2.33
CA ASP A 126 3.77 -12.08 2.73
C ASP A 126 3.31 -10.72 2.20
N SER A 127 2.49 -10.72 1.15
CA SER A 127 1.86 -9.53 0.54
C SER A 127 0.44 -9.25 1.05
N TYR A 128 -0.11 -10.02 2.02
CA TYR A 128 -1.46 -9.78 2.53
C TYR A 128 -1.54 -8.49 3.33
N ASP A 129 -2.48 -7.60 2.98
CA ASP A 129 -2.69 -6.37 3.74
C ASP A 129 -3.46 -6.64 5.02
N TYR A 130 -3.11 -5.87 6.04
CA TYR A 130 -3.78 -5.85 7.33
C TYR A 130 -4.78 -4.69 7.38
N VAL A 131 -6.07 -5.01 7.39
CA VAL A 131 -7.15 -4.03 7.41
C VAL A 131 -7.81 -4.02 8.77
N TYR A 132 -7.95 -2.83 9.35
CA TYR A 132 -8.47 -2.61 10.71
C TYR A 132 -9.74 -1.78 10.66
N SER A 133 -10.66 -2.00 11.61
CA SER A 133 -11.76 -1.07 11.86
C SER A 133 -11.20 0.25 12.38
N VAL A 134 -11.61 1.37 11.79
CA VAL A 134 -11.24 2.71 12.27
C VAL A 134 -11.70 2.92 13.71
N ASP A 135 -12.86 2.41 14.08
CA ASP A 135 -13.40 2.51 15.45
C ASP A 135 -12.56 1.71 16.45
N ASP A 136 -12.12 0.51 16.07
CA ASP A 136 -11.26 -0.33 16.92
C ASP A 136 -9.93 0.38 17.22
N LEU A 137 -9.30 0.99 16.21
CA LEU A 137 -8.02 1.70 16.40
C LEU A 137 -8.19 3.04 17.12
N ALA A 138 -9.28 3.76 16.86
CA ALA A 138 -9.57 5.05 17.51
C ALA A 138 -9.92 4.91 19.01
N ASP A 139 -10.66 3.87 19.37
CA ASP A 139 -11.19 3.72 20.73
C ASP A 139 -10.42 2.71 21.57
N LEU A 140 -9.79 1.72 20.94
CA LEU A 140 -9.06 0.61 21.58
C LEU A 140 -9.92 -0.10 22.67
N LYS A 141 -11.23 -0.26 22.42
CA LYS A 141 -12.20 -0.83 23.37
C LYS A 141 -12.04 -2.35 23.53
N GLY A 142 -12.38 -2.84 24.71
CA GLY A 142 -12.43 -4.27 25.01
C GLY A 142 -11.08 -4.88 25.42
N ARG A 143 -11.15 -6.16 25.81
CA ARG A 143 -10.01 -6.91 26.37
C ARG A 143 -8.89 -7.13 25.33
N LYS A 144 -9.25 -7.34 24.07
CA LYS A 144 -8.29 -7.59 22.98
C LYS A 144 -7.32 -6.43 22.77
N PHE A 145 -7.71 -5.19 23.09
CA PHE A 145 -6.88 -4.00 22.96
C PHE A 145 -6.25 -3.50 24.25
N GLN A 146 -6.38 -4.22 25.36
CA GLN A 146 -5.90 -3.75 26.67
C GLN A 146 -4.42 -3.35 26.64
N LYS A 147 -3.55 -4.14 26.00
CA LYS A 147 -2.12 -3.83 25.91
C LYS A 147 -1.87 -2.53 25.13
N LYS A 148 -2.56 -2.33 23.99
CA LYS A 148 -2.43 -1.11 23.18
C LYS A 148 -2.94 0.11 23.93
N ARG A 149 -4.09 0.00 24.57
CA ARG A 149 -4.64 1.04 25.43
C ARG A 149 -3.70 1.42 26.58
N ASN A 150 -3.03 0.45 27.20
CA ASN A 150 -2.05 0.73 28.23
C ASN A 150 -0.85 1.52 27.70
N HIS A 151 -0.35 1.23 26.49
CA HIS A 151 0.73 2.02 25.87
C HIS A 151 0.25 3.46 25.58
N VAL A 152 -0.93 3.63 25.01
CA VAL A 152 -1.51 4.97 24.75
C VAL A 152 -1.72 5.75 26.06
N ASN A 153 -2.23 5.10 27.10
CA ASN A 153 -2.47 5.75 28.40
C ASN A 153 -1.16 6.16 29.06
N ARG A 154 -0.11 5.31 28.99
CA ARG A 154 1.21 5.66 29.51
C ARG A 154 1.78 6.86 28.74
N PHE A 155 1.78 6.81 27.40
CA PHE A 155 2.23 7.94 26.58
C PHE A 155 1.54 9.24 27.00
N ARG A 156 0.21 9.24 27.15
CA ARG A 156 -0.56 10.43 27.57
C ARG A 156 -0.22 10.91 28.98
N ALA A 157 0.13 10.00 29.89
CA ALA A 157 0.52 10.35 31.24
C ALA A 157 1.92 10.98 31.30
N GLU A 158 2.87 10.47 30.48
CA GLU A 158 4.25 10.95 30.41
C GLU A 158 4.39 12.21 29.55
N HIS A 159 3.55 12.34 28.50
CA HIS A 159 3.52 13.43 27.51
C HIS A 159 2.19 14.18 27.59
N SER A 160 1.86 14.76 28.75
CA SER A 160 0.56 15.39 28.98
C SER A 160 0.32 16.68 28.19
N GLN A 161 1.37 17.26 27.63
CA GLN A 161 1.34 18.49 26.84
C GLN A 161 1.45 18.24 25.32
N PHE A 162 1.36 16.98 24.89
CA PHE A 162 1.42 16.71 23.46
C PHE A 162 0.23 17.29 22.70
N GLU A 163 0.50 17.75 21.51
CA GLU A 163 -0.50 18.22 20.54
C GLU A 163 -0.53 17.32 19.31
N LEU A 164 -1.71 17.10 18.77
CA LEU A 164 -1.89 16.51 17.44
C LEU A 164 -1.93 17.63 16.41
N GLN A 165 -0.99 17.64 15.51
CA GLN A 165 -0.91 18.60 14.40
C GLN A 165 -0.98 17.86 13.06
N ASN A 166 -1.38 18.54 11.99
CA ASN A 166 -1.11 18.09 10.63
C ASN A 166 0.31 18.50 10.22
N LEU A 167 0.84 17.88 9.16
CA LEU A 167 2.05 18.36 8.52
C LEU A 167 1.77 19.73 7.91
N THR A 168 2.60 20.70 8.24
CA THR A 168 2.51 22.08 7.78
C THR A 168 3.92 22.64 7.51
N ASP A 169 4.03 23.75 6.80
CA ASP A 169 5.33 24.40 6.58
C ASP A 169 6.04 24.73 7.90
N GLY A 170 5.28 25.00 8.96
CA GLY A 170 5.82 25.35 10.28
C GLY A 170 6.52 24.19 11.00
N ASN A 171 6.06 22.95 10.80
CA ASN A 171 6.64 21.75 11.45
C ASN A 171 7.40 20.84 10.49
N PHE A 172 7.33 21.10 9.19
CA PHE A 172 7.90 20.27 8.12
C PHE A 172 9.38 19.93 8.34
N SER A 173 10.23 20.95 8.58
CA SER A 173 11.66 20.75 8.78
C SER A 173 11.98 19.91 10.02
N ALA A 174 11.20 20.05 11.10
CA ALA A 174 11.36 19.26 12.30
C ALA A 174 10.94 17.79 12.06
N VAL A 175 9.84 17.57 11.34
CA VAL A 175 9.39 16.22 10.94
C VAL A 175 10.43 15.55 10.04
N GLN A 176 10.94 16.22 9.02
CA GLN A 176 11.99 15.67 8.16
C GLN A 176 13.25 15.30 8.93
N ARG A 177 13.66 16.09 9.91
CA ARG A 177 14.81 15.79 10.76
C ARG A 177 14.59 14.53 11.57
N MET A 178 13.48 14.43 12.30
CA MET A 178 13.13 13.24 13.10
C MET A 178 13.09 11.98 12.24
N VAL A 179 12.43 12.04 11.08
CA VAL A 179 12.35 10.91 10.13
C VAL A 179 13.73 10.55 9.59
N GLY A 180 14.58 11.54 9.24
CA GLY A 180 15.95 11.30 8.78
C GLY A 180 16.83 10.67 9.86
N GLU A 181 16.66 11.03 11.12
CA GLU A 181 17.33 10.41 12.27
C GLU A 181 16.87 8.97 12.45
N TRP A 182 15.56 8.71 12.34
CA TRP A 182 15.00 7.37 12.41
C TRP A 182 15.60 6.45 11.33
N TYR A 183 15.63 6.86 10.07
CA TYR A 183 16.21 6.05 8.99
C TYR A 183 17.71 5.82 9.17
N ARG A 184 18.46 6.83 9.59
CA ARG A 184 19.91 6.68 9.86
C ARG A 184 20.17 5.64 10.96
N ALA A 185 19.43 5.70 12.05
CA ALA A 185 19.54 4.73 13.14
C ALA A 185 19.21 3.30 12.67
N ARG A 186 18.15 3.14 11.86
CA ARG A 186 17.76 1.84 11.32
C ARG A 186 18.77 1.28 10.33
N MET A 187 19.27 2.08 9.39
CA MET A 187 20.32 1.65 8.45
C MET A 187 21.63 1.26 9.15
N GLN A 188 21.94 1.89 10.28
CA GLN A 188 23.10 1.50 11.08
C GLN A 188 22.87 0.19 11.83
N ALA A 189 21.66 -0.03 12.37
CA ALA A 189 21.33 -1.24 13.12
C ALA A 189 21.11 -2.46 12.21
N ASP A 190 20.56 -2.26 11.02
CA ASP A 190 20.32 -3.29 10.02
C ASP A 190 20.67 -2.77 8.62
N PRO A 191 21.94 -2.93 8.19
CA PRO A 191 22.39 -2.49 6.86
C PRO A 191 21.77 -3.28 5.70
N THR A 192 21.10 -4.39 5.97
CA THR A 192 20.51 -5.28 4.97
C THR A 192 19.03 -4.95 4.72
N GLY A 193 18.40 -4.16 5.59
CA GLY A 193 17.02 -3.74 5.48
C GLY A 193 16.80 -2.76 4.31
N ASP A 194 15.65 -2.85 3.65
CA ASP A 194 15.27 -1.99 2.48
C ASP A 194 14.81 -0.58 2.92
N TYR A 195 15.46 0.00 3.95
CA TYR A 195 15.11 1.33 4.47
C TYR A 195 15.42 2.47 3.49
N MET A 196 16.36 2.25 2.56
CA MET A 196 16.73 3.25 1.55
C MET A 196 15.53 3.54 0.64
N MET A 197 14.87 2.52 0.12
CA MET A 197 13.73 2.69 -0.78
C MET A 197 12.55 3.34 -0.06
N GLU A 198 12.28 2.94 1.19
CA GLU A 198 11.24 3.58 1.99
C GLU A 198 11.55 5.06 2.27
N SER A 199 12.81 5.40 2.57
CA SER A 199 13.22 6.81 2.79
C SER A 199 13.05 7.67 1.53
N ILE A 200 13.32 7.11 0.35
CA ILE A 200 13.06 7.78 -0.94
C ILE A 200 11.55 7.98 -1.15
N ALA A 201 10.74 6.96 -0.90
CA ALA A 201 9.28 7.06 -1.01
C ALA A 201 8.73 8.12 -0.06
N MET A 202 9.20 8.15 1.19
CA MET A 202 8.80 9.18 2.17
C MET A 202 9.25 10.59 1.77
N SER A 203 10.45 10.74 1.18
CA SER A 203 10.91 12.03 0.64
C SER A 203 10.05 12.52 -0.51
N ARG A 204 9.54 11.60 -1.36
CA ARG A 204 8.55 11.92 -2.41
C ARG A 204 7.20 12.30 -1.80
N ALA A 205 6.74 11.61 -0.76
CA ALA A 205 5.52 11.94 -0.04
C ALA A 205 5.57 13.38 0.50
N PHE A 206 6.65 13.76 1.13
CA PHE A 206 6.86 15.13 1.58
C PHE A 206 6.79 16.15 0.45
N ARG A 207 7.43 15.86 -0.69
CA ARG A 207 7.48 16.79 -1.83
C ARG A 207 6.14 16.96 -2.54
N HIS A 208 5.35 15.91 -2.58
CA HIS A 208 4.09 15.82 -3.35
C HIS A 208 2.86 15.65 -2.46
N TYR A 209 2.97 16.02 -1.18
CA TYR A 209 1.95 15.82 -0.16
C TYR A 209 0.57 16.32 -0.60
N GLU A 210 0.49 17.58 -1.05
CA GLU A 210 -0.77 18.17 -1.50
C GLU A 210 -1.29 17.53 -2.80
N GLY A 211 -0.40 17.34 -3.79
CA GLY A 211 -0.78 16.74 -5.08
C GLY A 211 -1.27 15.31 -4.97
N LEU A 212 -0.79 14.58 -3.96
CA LEU A 212 -1.26 13.24 -3.63
C LEU A 212 -2.49 13.24 -2.70
N GLN A 213 -2.93 14.41 -2.25
CA GLN A 213 -4.04 14.59 -1.29
C GLN A 213 -3.85 13.72 -0.04
N MET A 214 -2.65 13.75 0.51
CA MET A 214 -2.32 12.98 1.71
C MET A 214 -2.87 13.62 2.97
N GLU A 215 -3.16 12.80 3.96
CA GLU A 215 -3.42 13.21 5.34
C GLU A 215 -2.26 12.82 6.23
N SER A 216 -2.09 13.55 7.32
CA SER A 216 -1.03 13.28 8.28
C SER A 216 -1.49 13.52 9.70
N ALA A 217 -0.77 12.91 10.64
CA ALA A 217 -0.82 13.25 12.05
C ALA A 217 0.61 13.32 12.59
N VAL A 218 0.92 14.42 13.24
CA VAL A 218 2.21 14.68 13.87
C VAL A 218 1.96 14.89 15.36
N LEU A 219 2.60 14.07 16.21
CA LEU A 219 2.58 14.29 17.66
C LEU A 219 3.75 15.19 18.03
N VAL A 220 3.42 16.33 18.62
CA VAL A 220 4.39 17.37 18.99
C VAL A 220 4.30 17.66 20.48
N GLU A 221 5.41 17.77 21.19
CA GLU A 221 5.46 18.24 22.57
C GLU A 221 6.64 19.18 22.74
N ASN A 222 6.42 20.39 23.27
CA ASN A 222 7.44 21.40 23.51
C ASN A 222 8.30 21.73 22.24
N GLY A 223 7.68 21.66 21.04
CA GLY A 223 8.36 21.86 19.77
C GLY A 223 9.13 20.64 19.23
N GLU A 224 9.19 19.54 19.98
CA GLU A 224 9.82 18.29 19.57
C GLU A 224 8.80 17.39 18.86
N ILE A 225 9.21 16.76 17.76
CA ILE A 225 8.40 15.78 17.04
C ILE A 225 8.58 14.41 17.70
N LEU A 226 7.48 13.84 18.22
CA LEU A 226 7.49 12.53 18.87
C LEU A 226 7.14 11.40 17.88
N ALA A 227 6.21 11.66 16.97
CA ALA A 227 5.79 10.70 15.95
C ALA A 227 5.13 11.40 14.77
N VAL A 228 5.13 10.73 13.62
CA VAL A 228 4.41 11.12 12.41
C VAL A 228 3.82 9.91 11.72
N THR A 229 2.62 10.07 11.16
CA THR A 229 2.01 9.11 10.25
C THR A 229 1.41 9.85 9.06
N MET A 230 1.43 9.20 7.89
CA MET A 230 0.85 9.76 6.65
C MET A 230 0.14 8.65 5.87
N GLY A 231 -0.94 9.03 5.21
CA GLY A 231 -1.70 8.12 4.38
C GLY A 231 -2.53 8.86 3.34
N SER A 232 -3.27 8.10 2.54
CA SER A 232 -4.18 8.61 1.52
C SER A 232 -5.42 7.71 1.39
N ARG A 233 -6.44 8.18 0.67
CA ARG A 233 -7.62 7.34 0.39
C ARG A 233 -7.24 6.20 -0.55
N LEU A 234 -7.67 4.99 -0.18
CA LEU A 234 -7.56 3.79 -1.01
C LEU A 234 -8.90 3.44 -1.68
N TRP A 235 -9.99 3.65 -0.94
CA TRP A 235 -11.35 3.36 -1.38
C TRP A 235 -12.36 4.33 -0.75
N SER A 236 -13.63 4.22 -1.11
CA SER A 236 -14.69 5.09 -0.58
C SER A 236 -14.79 5.06 0.95
N ASP A 237 -14.52 3.91 1.56
CA ASP A 237 -14.63 3.66 3.00
C ASP A 237 -13.30 3.19 3.64
N THR A 238 -12.20 3.18 2.89
CA THR A 238 -10.89 2.68 3.32
C THR A 238 -9.80 3.72 3.08
N PHE A 239 -8.97 3.93 4.10
CA PHE A 239 -7.79 4.79 4.06
C PHE A 239 -6.53 3.94 4.18
N ASP A 240 -5.50 4.25 3.40
CA ASP A 240 -4.21 3.54 3.39
C ASP A 240 -3.17 4.31 4.18
N ILE A 241 -2.50 3.64 5.11
CA ILE A 241 -1.46 4.20 5.97
C ILE A 241 -0.10 3.81 5.39
N HIS A 242 0.52 4.73 4.67
CA HIS A 242 1.78 4.48 3.96
C HIS A 242 3.00 4.54 4.87
N PHE A 243 3.02 5.47 5.82
CA PHE A 243 4.16 5.69 6.70
C PHE A 243 3.71 5.93 8.13
N GLU A 244 4.41 5.31 9.07
CA GLU A 244 4.25 5.54 10.50
C GLU A 244 5.64 5.47 11.15
N LYS A 245 6.12 6.57 11.68
CA LYS A 245 7.43 6.70 12.34
C LYS A 245 7.29 7.37 13.69
N ALA A 246 7.98 6.86 14.68
CA ALA A 246 8.01 7.42 16.02
C ALA A 246 9.42 7.33 16.60
N ARG A 247 9.74 8.23 17.52
CA ARG A 247 10.97 8.17 18.31
C ARG A 247 10.98 6.90 19.14
N GLU A 248 12.10 6.18 19.13
CA GLU A 248 12.24 4.90 19.86
C GLU A 248 12.43 5.09 21.36
N ASP A 249 12.94 6.24 21.76
CA ASP A 249 13.13 6.65 23.15
C ASP A 249 11.83 7.16 23.82
N VAL A 250 10.70 7.23 23.07
CA VAL A 250 9.39 7.65 23.56
C VAL A 250 8.45 6.45 23.63
N ASP A 251 8.26 5.88 24.82
CA ASP A 251 7.41 4.69 25.01
C ASP A 251 5.95 5.00 24.65
N GLY A 252 5.35 4.14 23.85
CA GLY A 252 3.97 4.25 23.42
C GLY A 252 3.70 5.22 22.26
N ALA A 253 4.70 5.96 21.75
CA ALA A 253 4.50 6.95 20.67
C ALA A 253 3.88 6.35 19.40
N TYR A 254 4.31 5.15 18.98
CA TYR A 254 3.68 4.42 17.86
C TYR A 254 2.20 4.12 18.11
N ALA A 255 1.86 3.66 19.31
CA ALA A 255 0.47 3.36 19.64
C ALA A 255 -0.38 4.63 19.74
N ALA A 256 0.21 5.71 20.24
CA ALA A 256 -0.45 7.00 20.37
C ALA A 256 -0.73 7.61 18.99
N VAL A 257 0.26 7.71 18.11
CA VAL A 257 0.06 8.31 16.77
C VAL A 257 -0.96 7.52 15.95
N ASN A 258 -0.92 6.20 16.02
CA ASN A 258 -1.90 5.33 15.36
C ASN A 258 -3.34 5.60 15.87
N CYS A 259 -3.52 5.66 17.19
CA CYS A 259 -4.83 5.93 17.80
C CYS A 259 -5.33 7.34 17.48
N GLU A 260 -4.49 8.36 17.59
CA GLU A 260 -4.88 9.75 17.33
C GLU A 260 -5.16 9.98 15.84
N PHE A 261 -4.41 9.36 14.94
CA PHE A 261 -4.68 9.46 13.51
C PHE A 261 -5.99 8.76 13.14
N ALA A 262 -6.28 7.59 13.71
CA ALA A 262 -7.57 6.92 13.51
C ALA A 262 -8.75 7.80 13.99
N ARG A 263 -8.60 8.50 15.11
CA ARG A 263 -9.59 9.47 15.60
C ARG A 263 -9.79 10.65 14.68
N TYR A 264 -8.68 11.24 14.22
CA TYR A 264 -8.69 12.35 13.28
C TYR A 264 -9.40 11.97 11.97
N LEU A 265 -9.01 10.85 11.37
CA LEU A 265 -9.59 10.36 10.11
C LEU A 265 -11.08 10.04 10.24
N ARG A 266 -11.50 9.41 11.35
CA ARG A 266 -12.91 9.11 11.64
C ARG A 266 -13.77 10.38 11.73
N LEU A 267 -13.25 11.45 12.33
CA LEU A 267 -13.93 12.72 12.42
C LEU A 267 -14.01 13.43 11.06
N LYS A 268 -12.91 13.39 10.31
CA LYS A 268 -12.82 14.07 9.00
C LYS A 268 -13.62 13.38 7.91
N TYR A 269 -13.68 12.04 7.96
CA TYR A 269 -14.32 11.19 6.96
C TYR A 269 -15.42 10.31 7.59
N PRO A 270 -16.66 10.81 7.74
CA PRO A 270 -17.74 10.09 8.46
C PRO A 270 -18.09 8.72 7.85
N ASN A 271 -17.81 8.50 6.57
CA ASN A 271 -18.06 7.22 5.89
C ASN A 271 -16.86 6.25 5.96
N LEU A 272 -15.75 6.65 6.59
CA LEU A 272 -14.58 5.82 6.74
C LEU A 272 -14.84 4.67 7.72
N ARG A 273 -14.59 3.45 7.27
CA ARG A 273 -14.79 2.23 8.06
C ARG A 273 -13.48 1.52 8.37
N TYR A 274 -12.51 1.60 7.45
CA TYR A 274 -11.31 0.79 7.51
C TYR A 274 -10.04 1.61 7.32
N LEU A 275 -8.98 1.15 8.02
CA LEU A 275 -7.60 1.58 7.80
C LEU A 275 -6.81 0.37 7.31
N ASN A 276 -6.33 0.44 6.08
CA ASN A 276 -5.35 -0.51 5.55
C ASN A 276 -3.97 -0.05 6.04
N ARG A 277 -3.20 -0.95 6.65
CA ARG A 277 -1.82 -0.67 7.10
C ARG A 277 -0.82 -1.55 6.36
N GLU A 278 -1.14 -1.85 5.11
CA GLU A 278 -0.31 -2.58 4.17
C GLU A 278 0.13 -3.97 4.66
N ASP A 279 1.06 -4.61 3.97
CA ASP A 279 1.54 -5.96 4.24
C ASP A 279 2.67 -6.02 5.29
N ASP A 280 3.21 -7.21 5.54
CA ASP A 280 4.34 -7.43 6.45
C ASP A 280 5.65 -7.80 5.74
N VAL A 281 5.65 -7.81 4.42
CA VAL A 281 6.79 -8.18 3.55
C VAL A 281 7.55 -9.45 4.00
N GLY A 282 6.85 -10.38 4.68
CA GLY A 282 7.43 -11.61 5.23
C GLY A 282 8.23 -11.43 6.53
N LEU A 283 8.31 -10.21 7.09
CA LEU A 283 9.07 -9.92 8.31
C LEU A 283 8.31 -10.36 9.55
N ALA A 284 8.80 -11.36 10.27
CA ALA A 284 8.14 -11.95 11.44
C ALA A 284 7.84 -10.92 12.54
N GLY A 285 8.75 -9.96 12.78
CA GLY A 285 8.57 -8.88 13.76
C GLY A 285 7.43 -7.94 13.37
N LEU A 286 7.37 -7.53 12.10
CA LEU A 286 6.32 -6.67 11.57
C LEU A 286 4.97 -7.40 11.57
N ARG A 287 4.95 -8.67 11.15
CA ARG A 287 3.77 -9.55 11.22
C ARG A 287 3.20 -9.61 12.63
N LYS A 288 4.05 -9.89 13.62
CA LYS A 288 3.64 -9.91 15.03
C LYS A 288 3.08 -8.57 15.50
N ALA A 289 3.74 -7.48 15.12
CA ALA A 289 3.28 -6.13 15.46
C ALA A 289 1.90 -5.84 14.85
N LYS A 290 1.69 -6.12 13.56
CA LYS A 290 0.41 -5.90 12.87
C LYS A 290 -0.70 -6.79 13.44
N LEU A 291 -0.47 -8.08 13.63
CA LEU A 291 -1.44 -9.00 14.25
C LEU A 291 -1.83 -8.57 15.67
N SER A 292 -0.93 -7.93 16.42
CA SER A 292 -1.21 -7.47 17.78
C SER A 292 -2.27 -6.36 17.88
N TYR A 293 -2.65 -5.76 16.75
CA TYR A 293 -3.75 -4.79 16.64
C TYR A 293 -5.08 -5.43 16.24
N ASN A 294 -5.16 -6.77 16.15
CA ASN A 294 -6.37 -7.52 15.84
C ASN A 294 -7.04 -7.03 14.56
N PRO A 295 -6.48 -7.28 13.37
CA PRO A 295 -7.05 -6.84 12.11
C PRO A 295 -8.48 -7.32 11.96
N HIS A 296 -9.34 -6.49 11.38
CA HIS A 296 -10.74 -6.83 11.07
C HIS A 296 -10.78 -7.92 9.99
N HIS A 297 -9.97 -7.77 8.95
CA HIS A 297 -9.77 -8.77 7.90
C HIS A 297 -8.41 -8.56 7.23
N MET A 298 -8.05 -9.51 6.36
CA MET A 298 -6.88 -9.42 5.49
C MET A 298 -7.34 -9.24 4.05
N VAL A 299 -6.60 -8.44 3.27
CA VAL A 299 -6.71 -8.52 1.81
C VAL A 299 -5.77 -9.63 1.36
N GLU A 300 -6.35 -10.79 1.08
CA GLU A 300 -5.59 -11.95 0.60
C GLU A 300 -5.20 -11.77 -0.85
N LYS A 301 -3.97 -12.11 -1.18
CA LYS A 301 -3.41 -11.94 -2.52
C LYS A 301 -2.78 -13.22 -3.03
N SER A 302 -2.88 -13.43 -4.34
CA SER A 302 -2.29 -14.58 -5.02
C SER A 302 -1.54 -14.16 -6.28
N TRP A 303 -0.67 -15.05 -6.71
CA TRP A 303 0.02 -15.02 -7.98
C TRP A 303 -0.63 -16.01 -8.94
N ALA A 304 -0.66 -15.68 -10.22
CA ALA A 304 -0.93 -16.60 -11.32
C ALA A 304 0.31 -16.68 -12.22
N TYR A 305 0.76 -17.89 -12.45
CA TYR A 305 1.87 -18.23 -13.33
C TYR A 305 1.31 -18.88 -14.58
N LEU A 306 1.74 -18.45 -15.75
CA LEU A 306 1.40 -19.15 -16.96
C LEU A 306 1.96 -20.58 -16.87
N ALA A 307 1.11 -21.61 -17.07
CA ALA A 307 1.48 -23.00 -16.81
C ALA A 307 2.69 -23.47 -17.65
N GLU A 308 2.81 -22.97 -18.88
CA GLU A 308 3.93 -23.27 -19.78
C GLU A 308 5.26 -22.62 -19.36
N ASP A 309 5.22 -21.54 -18.56
CA ASP A 309 6.39 -20.80 -18.05
C ASP A 309 6.83 -21.28 -16.66
N PHE A 310 6.06 -22.17 -16.02
CA PHE A 310 6.30 -22.57 -14.65
C PHE A 310 7.32 -23.72 -14.57
N HIS A 311 8.54 -23.40 -14.17
CA HIS A 311 9.65 -24.36 -14.01
C HIS A 311 9.93 -24.73 -12.55
N GLY A 312 9.02 -24.43 -11.59
CA GLY A 312 9.19 -24.70 -10.17
C GLY A 312 10.14 -23.71 -9.51
N ASP A 313 9.59 -22.64 -8.91
CA ASP A 313 10.34 -21.73 -8.02
C ASP A 313 10.34 -22.25 -6.58
#